data_39a5ce3c8b3b7a65cdad070df892b75a
#
_entry.id   39a5ce3c8b3b7a65cdad070df892b75a
#
_cell.length_a   1.000
_cell.length_b   1.000
_cell.length_c   1.000
_cell.angle_alpha   90.00
_cell.angle_beta   90.00
_cell.angle_gamma   90.00
#
_symmetry.space_group_name_H-M   'P 1'
#
loop_
_entity.id
_entity.type
_entity.pdbx_description
1 polymer ?
#
loop_
_entity_poly.entity_id
_entity_poly.type
_entity_poly.pdbx_seq_one_letter_code
_entity_poly.pdbx_strand_id
1 'polypeptide(L)'
;APMVAPQRTTTAEDVLKRMAGENPYSGKSPTMRAAEILGRDLAELDEYISRREEAMCSEALFSGKVTVKGDGVNEVLNFWSTVAASEKPETTLTTKWDASTATAETIMSDLRVVRRSMIKDGGFTPRDLICGTNVIDTILSKLTASKSLDMRRVDMGHIDPQHLPDGVTYWGYLKDSALDIYSYDEWYKGTDSDVAMVPADKCLLATPGAKTMLAYGACPVISETNPEIVFVEGSRVPMSWIQRSNPMGRVVQISSRPLPIIQQIHAFHVINATGS
;
A
#
# COMPACT_ATOMS: atom_id res chain seq x y z
N ALA A 1 -4.82 -5.78 16.50
CA ALA A 1 -4.63 -5.89 15.06
C ALA A 1 -5.91 -6.44 14.43
N PRO A 2 -6.37 -5.89 13.31
CA PRO A 2 -7.57 -6.36 12.62
C PRO A 2 -7.35 -7.77 12.08
N MET A 3 -8.41 -8.57 12.05
CA MET A 3 -8.37 -9.90 11.44
C MET A 3 -8.80 -9.79 9.99
N VAL A 4 -7.98 -10.30 9.08
CA VAL A 4 -8.26 -10.46 7.66
C VAL A 4 -8.34 -11.95 7.40
N ALA A 5 -9.50 -12.44 6.94
CA ALA A 5 -9.75 -13.87 6.83
C ALA A 5 -10.57 -14.20 5.55
N PRO A 6 -9.98 -13.95 4.36
CA PRO A 6 -10.64 -14.30 3.12
C PRO A 6 -10.81 -15.82 3.01
N GLN A 7 -11.94 -16.25 2.43
CA GLN A 7 -12.28 -17.66 2.29
C GLN A 7 -12.84 -17.97 0.90
N ARG A 8 -12.67 -19.20 0.46
CA ARG A 8 -13.26 -19.75 -0.75
C ARG A 8 -13.87 -21.11 -0.47
N THR A 9 -15.01 -21.36 -1.12
CA THR A 9 -15.71 -22.66 -1.03
C THR A 9 -15.63 -23.34 -2.38
N THR A 10 -15.06 -24.54 -2.42
CA THR A 10 -15.00 -25.42 -3.60
C THR A 10 -16.04 -26.50 -3.47
N THR A 11 -16.99 -26.55 -4.40
CA THR A 11 -18.05 -27.56 -4.43
C THR A 11 -17.64 -28.77 -5.25
N ALA A 12 -18.38 -29.89 -5.11
CA ALA A 12 -18.18 -31.10 -5.93
C ALA A 12 -18.43 -30.82 -7.42
N GLU A 13 -19.35 -29.92 -7.77
CA GLU A 13 -19.59 -29.51 -9.14
C GLU A 13 -18.41 -28.80 -9.78
N ASP A 14 -17.71 -27.96 -9.03
CA ASP A 14 -16.55 -27.21 -9.52
C ASP A 14 -15.41 -28.15 -9.91
N VAL A 15 -15.23 -29.24 -9.16
CA VAL A 15 -14.22 -30.26 -9.44
C VAL A 15 -14.60 -31.09 -10.69
N LEU A 16 -15.89 -31.27 -10.95
CA LEU A 16 -16.37 -32.01 -12.14
C LEU A 16 -16.32 -31.16 -13.42
N LYS A 17 -16.47 -29.84 -13.30
CA LYS A 17 -16.35 -28.91 -14.43
C LYS A 17 -14.91 -28.85 -14.91
N ARG A 18 -14.72 -28.80 -16.22
CA ARG A 18 -13.39 -28.56 -16.80
C ARG A 18 -12.97 -27.13 -16.58
N MET A 19 -11.71 -26.95 -16.26
CA MET A 19 -11.15 -25.61 -16.09
C MET A 19 -10.98 -24.91 -17.44
N ALA A 20 -11.03 -23.59 -17.44
CA ALA A 20 -10.75 -22.78 -18.63
C ALA A 20 -9.32 -23.09 -19.11
N GLY A 21 -9.19 -23.39 -20.41
CA GLY A 21 -7.91 -23.79 -21.03
C GLY A 21 -7.56 -25.28 -20.91
N GLU A 22 -8.38 -26.10 -20.25
CA GLU A 22 -8.17 -27.55 -20.20
C GLU A 22 -8.53 -28.18 -21.56
N ASN A 23 -7.59 -28.98 -22.11
CA ASN A 23 -7.83 -29.70 -23.35
C ASN A 23 -9.03 -30.64 -23.20
N PRO A 24 -10.01 -30.67 -24.18
CA PRO A 24 -11.16 -31.55 -24.16
C PRO A 24 -10.83 -33.03 -24.02
N TYR A 25 -9.64 -33.44 -24.41
CA TYR A 25 -9.14 -34.80 -24.33
C TYR A 25 -8.20 -35.04 -23.17
N SER A 26 -8.08 -34.09 -22.22
CA SER A 26 -7.22 -34.28 -21.06
C SER A 26 -7.78 -35.38 -20.15
N GLY A 27 -6.92 -36.33 -19.78
CA GLY A 27 -7.23 -37.40 -18.85
C GLY A 27 -7.06 -37.00 -17.36
N LYS A 28 -7.18 -35.70 -17.03
CA LYS A 28 -7.02 -35.25 -15.63
C LYS A 28 -8.09 -35.86 -14.74
N SER A 29 -7.68 -36.48 -13.66
CA SER A 29 -8.58 -37.03 -12.66
C SER A 29 -9.25 -35.89 -11.84
N PRO A 30 -10.45 -36.13 -11.28
CA PRO A 30 -11.10 -35.16 -10.38
C PRO A 30 -10.19 -34.73 -9.20
N THR A 31 -9.39 -35.64 -8.68
CA THR A 31 -8.41 -35.36 -7.61
C THR A 31 -7.32 -34.38 -8.04
N MET A 32 -6.81 -34.50 -9.26
CA MET A 32 -5.83 -33.54 -9.81
C MET A 32 -6.45 -32.16 -10.01
N ARG A 33 -7.70 -32.11 -10.49
CA ARG A 33 -8.43 -30.81 -10.62
C ARG A 33 -8.66 -30.16 -9.26
N ALA A 34 -9.07 -30.94 -8.26
CA ALA A 34 -9.25 -30.44 -6.89
C ALA A 34 -7.96 -29.85 -6.32
N ALA A 35 -6.81 -30.49 -6.57
CA ALA A 35 -5.51 -29.98 -6.14
C ALA A 35 -5.10 -28.66 -6.87
N GLU A 36 -5.36 -28.59 -8.19
CA GLU A 36 -5.12 -27.38 -8.97
C GLU A 36 -6.00 -26.21 -8.52
N ILE A 37 -7.30 -26.46 -8.27
CA ILE A 37 -8.23 -25.44 -7.74
C ILE A 37 -7.75 -24.94 -6.38
N LEU A 38 -7.39 -25.87 -5.48
CA LEU A 38 -6.90 -25.53 -4.15
C LEU A 38 -5.62 -24.67 -4.22
N GLY A 39 -4.67 -25.03 -5.08
CA GLY A 39 -3.42 -24.28 -5.24
C GLY A 39 -3.68 -22.86 -5.74
N ARG A 40 -4.57 -22.70 -6.73
CA ARG A 40 -4.96 -21.38 -7.24
C ARG A 40 -5.70 -20.56 -6.19
N ASP A 41 -6.67 -21.16 -5.50
CA ASP A 41 -7.46 -20.48 -4.48
C ASP A 41 -6.59 -20.00 -3.32
N LEU A 42 -5.62 -20.80 -2.89
CA LEU A 42 -4.65 -20.37 -1.86
C LEU A 42 -3.78 -19.20 -2.32
N ALA A 43 -3.32 -19.21 -3.55
CA ALA A 43 -2.53 -18.11 -4.10
C ALA A 43 -3.35 -16.80 -4.17
N GLU A 44 -4.60 -16.87 -4.65
CA GLU A 44 -5.49 -15.72 -4.70
C GLU A 44 -5.85 -15.18 -3.30
N LEU A 45 -6.06 -16.06 -2.31
CA LEU A 45 -6.34 -15.64 -0.93
C LEU A 45 -5.13 -14.95 -0.28
N ASP A 46 -3.92 -15.41 -0.57
CA ASP A 46 -2.69 -14.78 -0.10
C ASP A 46 -2.50 -13.39 -0.73
N GLU A 47 -2.79 -13.25 -2.03
CA GLU A 47 -2.75 -11.97 -2.73
C GLU A 47 -3.73 -10.95 -2.12
N TYR A 48 -4.96 -11.37 -1.75
CA TYR A 48 -5.91 -10.48 -1.08
C TYR A 48 -5.41 -9.96 0.27
N ILE A 49 -4.73 -10.82 1.04
CA ILE A 49 -4.15 -10.41 2.31
C ILE A 49 -2.99 -9.44 2.07
N SER A 50 -2.09 -9.74 1.13
CA SER A 50 -0.95 -8.89 0.81
C SER A 50 -1.39 -7.50 0.34
N ARG A 51 -2.41 -7.43 -0.52
CA ARG A 51 -3.00 -6.16 -0.97
C ARG A 51 -3.63 -5.37 0.18
N ARG A 52 -4.26 -6.06 1.15
CA ARG A 52 -4.78 -5.39 2.35
C ARG A 52 -3.67 -4.89 3.27
N GLU A 53 -2.60 -5.64 3.43
CA GLU A 53 -1.42 -5.22 4.19
C GLU A 53 -0.81 -3.95 3.59
N GLU A 54 -0.68 -3.91 2.28
CA GLU A 54 -0.15 -2.75 1.55
C GLU A 54 -1.05 -1.52 1.72
N ALA A 55 -2.36 -1.66 1.56
CA ALA A 55 -3.31 -0.58 1.80
C ALA A 55 -3.22 -0.02 3.22
N MET A 56 -3.07 -0.90 4.23
CA MET A 56 -2.91 -0.47 5.63
C MET A 56 -1.57 0.23 5.86
N CYS A 57 -0.49 -0.23 5.23
CA CYS A 57 0.82 0.42 5.30
C CYS A 57 0.77 1.81 4.67
N SER A 58 0.15 1.95 3.52
CA SER A 58 -0.04 3.24 2.85
C SER A 58 -0.88 4.19 3.71
N GLU A 59 -2.02 3.74 4.22
CA GLU A 59 -2.88 4.54 5.10
C GLU A 59 -2.13 5.01 6.35
N ALA A 60 -1.33 4.13 6.98
CA ALA A 60 -0.50 4.46 8.13
C ALA A 60 0.56 5.53 7.81
N LEU A 61 1.23 5.43 6.65
CA LEU A 61 2.27 6.38 6.22
C LEU A 61 1.69 7.75 5.85
N PHE A 62 0.59 7.79 5.08
CA PHE A 62 0.03 9.05 4.55
C PHE A 62 -0.92 9.76 5.50
N SER A 63 -1.54 9.05 6.46
CA SER A 63 -2.51 9.64 7.38
C SER A 63 -2.20 9.41 8.86
N GLY A 64 -1.22 8.58 9.17
CA GLY A 64 -0.92 8.16 10.54
C GLY A 64 -2.04 7.37 11.19
N LYS A 65 -2.93 6.81 10.40
CA LYS A 65 -4.12 6.07 10.85
C LYS A 65 -4.21 4.74 10.12
N VAL A 66 -4.89 3.79 10.73
CA VAL A 66 -5.33 2.57 10.06
C VAL A 66 -6.81 2.39 10.34
N THR A 67 -7.61 2.41 9.29
CA THR A 67 -9.05 2.23 9.39
C THR A 67 -9.39 0.76 9.27
N VAL A 68 -10.02 0.23 10.31
CA VAL A 68 -10.51 -1.14 10.40
C VAL A 68 -12.01 -1.13 10.23
N LYS A 69 -12.48 -1.46 9.04
CA LYS A 69 -13.90 -1.65 8.74
C LYS A 69 -14.16 -3.11 8.42
N GLY A 70 -15.12 -3.70 9.09
CA GLY A 70 -15.53 -5.08 8.86
C GLY A 70 -16.91 -5.31 9.44
N ASP A 71 -17.40 -6.55 9.38
CA ASP A 71 -18.72 -6.91 9.87
C ASP A 71 -18.81 -6.67 11.39
N GLY A 72 -19.56 -5.64 11.77
CA GLY A 72 -19.71 -5.19 13.17
C GLY A 72 -18.53 -4.44 13.78
N VAL A 73 -17.46 -4.14 13.01
CA VAL A 73 -16.29 -3.41 13.49
C VAL A 73 -16.08 -2.17 12.65
N ASN A 74 -15.98 -1.02 13.29
CA ASN A 74 -15.59 0.24 12.67
C ASN A 74 -14.69 1.02 13.62
N GLU A 75 -13.42 0.71 13.62
CA GLU A 75 -12.42 1.31 14.48
C GLU A 75 -11.33 2.01 13.67
N VAL A 76 -10.84 3.13 14.16
CA VAL A 76 -9.71 3.86 13.60
C VAL A 76 -8.57 3.86 14.60
N LEU A 77 -7.49 3.17 14.26
CA LEU A 77 -6.25 3.22 15.01
C LEU A 77 -5.46 4.45 14.58
N ASN A 78 -5.31 5.43 15.47
CA ASN A 78 -4.60 6.67 15.17
C ASN A 78 -3.26 6.71 15.89
N PHE A 79 -2.17 6.54 15.16
CA PHE A 79 -0.80 6.56 15.67
C PHE A 79 -0.30 7.98 16.01
N TRP A 80 -0.92 9.01 15.40
CA TRP A 80 -0.55 10.40 15.65
C TRP A 80 -1.42 11.10 16.71
N SER A 81 -2.27 10.36 17.41
CA SER A 81 -3.17 10.93 18.43
C SER A 81 -2.43 11.54 19.62
N THR A 82 -1.27 10.98 19.97
CA THR A 82 -0.43 11.43 21.09
C THR A 82 0.69 12.37 20.65
N VAL A 83 0.87 12.59 19.35
CA VAL A 83 1.91 13.45 18.79
C VAL A 83 1.42 14.89 18.76
N ALA A 84 2.21 15.83 19.27
CA ALA A 84 1.89 17.25 19.22
C ALA A 84 1.71 17.72 17.75
N ALA A 85 0.81 18.67 17.53
CA ALA A 85 0.50 19.13 16.18
C ALA A 85 1.73 19.66 15.41
N SER A 86 2.70 20.27 16.14
CA SER A 86 3.96 20.76 15.59
C SER A 86 4.98 19.68 15.25
N GLU A 87 4.79 18.45 15.77
CA GLU A 87 5.70 17.32 15.61
C GLU A 87 5.15 16.26 14.65
N LYS A 88 3.92 16.45 14.15
CA LYS A 88 3.34 15.56 13.15
C LYS A 88 4.15 15.63 11.86
N PRO A 89 4.48 14.49 11.25
CA PRO A 89 5.23 14.45 10.01
C PRO A 89 4.33 14.77 8.80
N GLU A 90 3.60 15.88 8.88
CA GLU A 90 2.69 16.33 7.83
C GLU A 90 2.77 17.85 7.68
N THR A 91 2.95 18.32 6.46
CA THR A 91 2.94 19.74 6.13
C THR A 91 1.86 20.02 5.09
N THR A 92 0.99 20.97 5.38
CA THR A 92 0.06 21.53 4.40
C THR A 92 0.66 22.85 3.88
N LEU A 93 0.91 22.91 2.58
CA LEU A 93 1.49 24.09 1.96
C LEU A 93 0.48 25.23 1.91
N THR A 94 0.93 26.45 2.17
CA THR A 94 0.12 27.67 2.05
C THR A 94 -0.19 27.95 0.59
N THR A 95 0.79 27.81 -0.30
CA THR A 95 0.62 27.89 -1.74
C THR A 95 0.79 26.49 -2.32
N LYS A 96 -0.28 25.95 -2.84
CA LYS A 96 -0.28 24.63 -3.47
C LYS A 96 0.52 24.63 -4.77
N TRP A 97 1.13 23.51 -5.12
CA TRP A 97 1.99 23.40 -6.32
C TRP A 97 1.20 23.49 -7.63
N ASP A 98 -0.08 23.16 -7.61
CA ASP A 98 -1.01 23.33 -8.74
C ASP A 98 -1.42 24.79 -8.96
N ALA A 99 -1.24 25.68 -7.99
CA ALA A 99 -1.55 27.09 -8.13
C ALA A 99 -0.79 27.73 -9.31
N SER A 100 -1.42 28.69 -9.95
CA SER A 100 -0.82 29.42 -11.09
C SER A 100 0.43 30.21 -10.71
N THR A 101 0.54 30.61 -9.45
CA THR A 101 1.69 31.34 -8.89
C THR A 101 2.86 30.42 -8.52
N ALA A 102 2.63 29.11 -8.40
CA ALA A 102 3.69 28.18 -8.06
C ALA A 102 4.61 27.91 -9.26
N THR A 103 5.89 27.95 -9.02
CA THR A 103 6.95 27.71 -10.00
C THR A 103 7.75 26.45 -9.62
N ALA A 104 8.59 25.95 -10.52
CA ALA A 104 9.52 24.86 -10.21
C ALA A 104 10.44 25.20 -9.02
N GLU A 105 10.85 26.48 -8.90
CA GLU A 105 11.68 26.94 -7.80
C GLU A 105 10.92 26.88 -6.46
N THR A 106 9.63 27.20 -6.44
CA THR A 106 8.78 27.05 -5.26
C THR A 106 8.77 25.58 -4.78
N ILE A 107 8.54 24.65 -5.71
CA ILE A 107 8.56 23.22 -5.40
C ILE A 107 9.90 22.79 -4.79
N MET A 108 11.00 23.20 -5.42
CA MET A 108 12.34 22.86 -4.94
C MET A 108 12.64 23.48 -3.57
N SER A 109 12.16 24.72 -3.32
CA SER A 109 12.31 25.39 -2.03
C SER A 109 11.56 24.65 -0.92
N ASP A 110 10.31 24.26 -1.18
CA ASP A 110 9.47 23.53 -0.22
C ASP A 110 10.08 22.16 0.12
N LEU A 111 10.55 21.42 -0.88
CA LEU A 111 11.23 20.14 -0.67
C LEU A 111 12.52 20.31 0.16
N ARG A 112 13.30 21.37 -0.08
CA ARG A 112 14.49 21.68 0.73
C ARG A 112 14.15 22.02 2.18
N VAL A 113 13.06 22.77 2.40
CA VAL A 113 12.61 23.11 3.76
C VAL A 113 12.21 21.85 4.52
N VAL A 114 11.38 20.99 3.94
CA VAL A 114 10.96 19.74 4.57
C VAL A 114 12.14 18.80 4.80
N ARG A 115 13.03 18.65 3.82
CA ARG A 115 14.25 17.85 3.99
C ARG A 115 15.12 18.32 5.16
N ARG A 116 15.28 19.64 5.31
CA ARG A 116 16.04 20.22 6.44
C ARG A 116 15.36 19.98 7.78
N SER A 117 14.03 20.05 7.85
CA SER A 117 13.32 19.74 9.10
C SER A 117 13.49 18.27 9.50
N MET A 118 13.37 17.32 8.55
CA MET A 118 13.62 15.90 8.82
C MET A 118 15.04 15.63 9.35
N ILE A 119 16.05 16.31 8.78
CA ILE A 119 17.43 16.18 9.25
C ILE A 119 17.60 16.80 10.64
N LYS A 120 17.00 17.97 10.88
CA LYS A 120 17.12 18.70 12.15
C LYS A 120 16.41 17.98 13.29
N ASP A 121 15.17 17.53 13.04
CA ASP A 121 14.28 17.02 14.09
C ASP A 121 14.49 15.52 14.35
N GLY A 122 14.84 14.75 13.30
CA GLY A 122 15.00 13.30 13.39
C GLY A 122 16.39 12.76 13.09
N GLY A 123 17.29 13.58 12.50
CA GLY A 123 18.59 13.10 12.00
C GLY A 123 18.49 12.23 10.74
N PHE A 124 17.31 12.20 10.09
CA PHE A 124 17.05 11.38 8.92
C PHE A 124 17.25 12.16 7.63
N THR A 125 17.95 11.55 6.67
CA THR A 125 18.15 12.15 5.34
C THR A 125 17.26 11.45 4.33
N PRO A 126 16.14 12.07 3.91
CA PRO A 126 15.26 11.46 2.91
C PRO A 126 15.97 11.37 1.56
N ARG A 127 15.64 10.31 0.81
CA ARG A 127 16.13 10.07 -0.55
C ARG A 127 15.01 9.82 -1.54
N ASP A 128 13.89 9.26 -1.06
CA ASP A 128 12.79 8.87 -1.90
C ASP A 128 11.65 9.87 -1.77
N LEU A 129 11.09 10.28 -2.90
CA LEU A 129 9.89 11.11 -3.01
C LEU A 129 8.83 10.30 -3.73
N ILE A 130 7.84 9.80 -2.98
CA ILE A 130 6.72 9.03 -3.52
C ILE A 130 5.56 9.98 -3.74
N CYS A 131 5.12 10.12 -4.98
CA CYS A 131 4.11 11.09 -5.40
C CYS A 131 2.79 10.42 -5.79
N GLY A 132 1.68 11.05 -5.42
CA GLY A 132 0.38 10.76 -6.02
C GLY A 132 0.28 11.33 -7.45
N THR A 133 -0.74 10.89 -8.18
CA THR A 133 -0.93 11.20 -9.62
C THR A 133 -0.97 12.69 -9.91
N ASN A 134 -1.76 13.47 -9.16
CA ASN A 134 -1.86 14.92 -9.38
C ASN A 134 -0.55 15.66 -9.07
N VAL A 135 0.18 15.17 -8.09
CA VAL A 135 1.46 15.77 -7.68
C VAL A 135 2.52 15.54 -8.73
N ILE A 136 2.65 14.31 -9.26
CA ILE A 136 3.66 14.01 -10.28
C ILE A 136 3.39 14.79 -11.57
N ASP A 137 2.14 14.86 -12.03
CA ASP A 137 1.76 15.61 -13.22
C ASP A 137 2.09 17.11 -13.06
N THR A 138 1.84 17.65 -11.87
CA THR A 138 2.16 19.03 -11.54
C THR A 138 3.68 19.28 -11.55
N ILE A 139 4.45 18.40 -10.93
CA ILE A 139 5.93 18.49 -10.92
C ILE A 139 6.46 18.46 -12.35
N LEU A 140 6.03 17.49 -13.16
CA LEU A 140 6.47 17.34 -14.55
C LEU A 140 6.13 18.57 -15.38
N SER A 141 4.91 19.09 -15.27
CA SER A 141 4.47 20.28 -16.02
C SER A 141 5.29 21.52 -15.66
N LYS A 142 5.52 21.77 -14.36
CA LYS A 142 6.28 22.94 -13.90
C LYS A 142 7.78 22.82 -14.23
N LEU A 143 8.38 21.62 -14.12
CA LEU A 143 9.78 21.39 -14.50
C LEU A 143 9.97 21.55 -16.01
N THR A 144 9.05 21.05 -16.82
CA THR A 144 9.11 21.20 -18.29
C THR A 144 8.98 22.67 -18.69
N ALA A 145 8.07 23.42 -18.07
CA ALA A 145 7.94 24.86 -18.32
C ALA A 145 9.21 25.63 -17.94
N SER A 146 9.85 25.30 -16.83
CA SER A 146 11.10 25.88 -16.38
C SER A 146 12.27 25.61 -17.38
N LYS A 147 12.39 24.38 -17.87
CA LYS A 147 13.42 24.02 -18.88
C LYS A 147 13.26 24.78 -20.19
N SER A 148 12.05 25.14 -20.56
CA SER A 148 11.74 25.93 -21.75
C SER A 148 12.30 27.37 -21.68
N LEU A 149 12.45 27.89 -20.47
CA LEU A 149 12.91 29.27 -20.23
C LEU A 149 14.43 29.40 -19.98
N ASP A 150 15.10 28.36 -19.54
CA ASP A 150 16.53 28.43 -19.15
C ASP A 150 17.36 27.26 -19.68
N MET A 151 17.62 27.26 -20.96
CA MET A 151 18.41 26.26 -21.66
C MET A 151 19.91 26.22 -21.29
N ARG A 152 20.41 27.07 -20.40
CA ARG A 152 21.87 27.28 -20.34
C ARG A 152 22.55 27.04 -19.00
N ARG A 153 21.87 26.89 -17.84
CA ARG A 153 22.63 26.92 -16.56
C ARG A 153 22.22 26.01 -15.41
N VAL A 154 21.06 25.45 -15.34
CA VAL A 154 20.67 24.62 -14.20
C VAL A 154 20.13 23.29 -14.66
N ASP A 155 20.95 22.26 -14.52
CA ASP A 155 20.54 20.88 -14.67
C ASP A 155 19.78 20.45 -13.39
N MET A 156 18.47 20.63 -13.38
CA MET A 156 17.61 20.34 -12.22
C MET A 156 17.46 18.84 -11.92
N GLY A 157 17.92 17.98 -12.79
CA GLY A 157 17.86 16.55 -12.63
C GLY A 157 17.68 15.84 -13.98
N HIS A 158 17.66 14.52 -13.91
CA HIS A 158 17.41 13.66 -15.05
C HIS A 158 16.03 13.01 -14.89
N ILE A 159 15.17 13.19 -15.88
CA ILE A 159 13.85 12.54 -15.94
C ILE A 159 13.96 11.47 -17.02
N ASP A 160 13.95 10.21 -16.60
CA ASP A 160 13.97 9.04 -17.48
C ASP A 160 12.99 8.01 -16.87
N PRO A 161 11.72 8.03 -17.30
CA PRO A 161 10.70 7.19 -16.69
C PRO A 161 10.97 5.72 -16.97
N GLN A 162 11.08 4.95 -15.89
CA GLN A 162 11.22 3.50 -15.91
C GLN A 162 10.04 2.87 -15.18
N HIS A 163 9.28 2.06 -15.91
CA HIS A 163 8.18 1.30 -15.31
C HIS A 163 8.72 0.10 -14.55
N LEU A 164 8.46 0.09 -13.27
CA LEU A 164 8.74 -1.02 -12.36
C LEU A 164 7.51 -1.94 -12.25
N PRO A 165 7.65 -3.15 -11.72
CA PRO A 165 6.51 -4.00 -11.40
C PRO A 165 5.51 -3.29 -10.46
N ASP A 166 4.27 -3.79 -10.43
CA ASP A 166 3.23 -3.38 -9.47
C ASP A 166 2.81 -1.90 -9.54
N GLY A 167 2.78 -1.32 -10.75
CA GLY A 167 2.28 0.04 -10.97
C GLY A 167 3.19 1.17 -10.48
N VAL A 168 4.41 0.85 -10.08
CA VAL A 168 5.41 1.83 -9.67
C VAL A 168 6.16 2.36 -10.91
N THR A 169 6.30 3.69 -11.00
CA THR A 169 7.13 4.31 -12.04
C THR A 169 8.20 5.16 -11.38
N TYR A 170 9.45 4.88 -11.71
CA TYR A 170 10.58 5.74 -11.37
C TYR A 170 10.70 6.83 -12.44
N TRP A 171 10.64 8.09 -12.04
CA TRP A 171 10.67 9.23 -12.96
C TRP A 171 12.05 9.86 -13.11
N GLY A 172 12.92 9.70 -12.14
CA GLY A 172 14.26 10.27 -12.18
C GLY A 172 14.72 10.87 -10.88
N TYR A 173 15.76 11.68 -10.94
CA TYR A 173 16.46 12.23 -9.79
C TYR A 173 16.49 13.76 -9.80
N LEU A 174 16.07 14.38 -8.70
CA LEU A 174 16.17 15.83 -8.46
C LEU A 174 17.51 16.16 -7.80
N LYS A 175 18.43 16.74 -8.54
CA LYS A 175 19.78 17.07 -8.04
C LYS A 175 19.76 18.05 -6.90
N ASP A 176 18.90 19.07 -6.93
CA ASP A 176 18.85 20.12 -5.93
C ASP A 176 18.45 19.60 -4.53
N SER A 177 17.50 18.71 -4.49
CA SER A 177 16.99 18.12 -3.24
C SER A 177 17.59 16.76 -2.92
N ALA A 178 18.39 16.18 -3.84
CA ALA A 178 18.94 14.84 -3.75
C ALA A 178 17.86 13.77 -3.50
N LEU A 179 16.77 13.82 -4.29
CA LEU A 179 15.61 12.95 -4.16
C LEU A 179 15.36 12.17 -5.44
N ASP A 180 15.12 10.88 -5.31
CA ASP A 180 14.58 10.01 -6.34
C ASP A 180 13.07 10.11 -6.38
N ILE A 181 12.48 10.33 -7.56
CA ILE A 181 11.02 10.52 -7.71
C ILE A 181 10.38 9.23 -8.18
N TYR A 182 9.37 8.81 -7.44
CA TYR A 182 8.52 7.67 -7.75
C TYR A 182 7.06 8.09 -7.81
N SER A 183 6.28 7.50 -8.71
CA SER A 183 4.82 7.47 -8.63
C SER A 183 4.36 6.04 -8.42
N TYR A 184 3.22 5.89 -7.73
CA TYR A 184 2.61 4.61 -7.48
C TYR A 184 1.12 4.70 -7.78
N ASP A 185 0.71 4.08 -8.88
CA ASP A 185 -0.61 4.22 -9.48
C ASP A 185 -1.47 2.97 -9.29
N GLU A 186 -1.39 2.34 -8.11
CA GLU A 186 -2.23 1.20 -7.76
C GLU A 186 -3.44 1.62 -6.95
N TRP A 187 -4.55 0.88 -7.13
CA TRP A 187 -5.84 1.14 -6.50
C TRP A 187 -6.34 -0.12 -5.81
N TYR A 188 -7.03 0.06 -4.69
CA TYR A 188 -7.74 -1.02 -4.03
C TYR A 188 -9.23 -0.70 -3.90
N LYS A 189 -10.02 -1.77 -3.81
CA LYS A 189 -11.46 -1.65 -3.68
C LYS A 189 -11.82 -1.29 -2.25
N GLY A 190 -12.23 -0.04 -2.02
CA GLY A 190 -12.78 0.42 -0.75
C GLY A 190 -14.24 -0.04 -0.56
N THR A 191 -14.87 0.38 0.53
CA THR A 191 -16.28 0.04 0.82
C THR A 191 -17.24 0.72 -0.15
N ASP A 192 -16.99 1.98 -0.49
CA ASP A 192 -17.92 2.80 -1.28
C ASP A 192 -17.35 3.14 -2.68
N SER A 193 -16.04 3.16 -2.83
CA SER A 193 -15.35 3.52 -4.07
C SER A 193 -13.97 2.92 -4.13
N ASP A 194 -13.37 2.92 -5.31
CA ASP A 194 -11.96 2.57 -5.49
C ASP A 194 -11.10 3.66 -4.85
N VAL A 195 -10.09 3.25 -4.09
CA VAL A 195 -9.18 4.12 -3.35
C VAL A 195 -7.77 3.92 -3.87
N ALA A 196 -7.08 5.01 -4.20
CA ALA A 196 -5.68 4.96 -4.60
C ALA A 196 -4.80 4.58 -3.41
N MET A 197 -3.78 3.74 -3.62
CA MET A 197 -2.79 3.40 -2.60
C MET A 197 -2.07 4.65 -2.11
N VAL A 198 -1.65 5.51 -3.03
CA VAL A 198 -1.10 6.83 -2.71
C VAL A 198 -2.15 7.90 -2.99
N PRO A 199 -2.53 8.74 -2.01
CA PRO A 199 -3.47 9.83 -2.23
C PRO A 199 -2.99 10.76 -3.35
N ALA A 200 -3.87 11.07 -4.31
CA ALA A 200 -3.52 11.80 -5.53
C ALA A 200 -2.85 13.16 -5.27
N ASP A 201 -3.25 13.84 -4.19
CA ASP A 201 -2.83 15.21 -3.88
C ASP A 201 -1.67 15.29 -2.88
N LYS A 202 -1.13 14.15 -2.47
CA LYS A 202 -0.06 14.07 -1.47
C LYS A 202 1.22 13.51 -2.05
N CYS A 203 2.33 13.87 -1.45
CA CYS A 203 3.60 13.18 -1.63
C CYS A 203 4.26 12.88 -0.28
N LEU A 204 5.07 11.85 -0.27
CA LEU A 204 5.78 11.35 0.90
C LEU A 204 7.29 11.44 0.65
N LEU A 205 8.00 12.15 1.52
CA LEU A 205 9.45 12.03 1.61
C LEU A 205 9.77 10.86 2.55
N ALA A 206 10.59 9.93 2.08
CA ALA A 206 10.98 8.76 2.84
C ALA A 206 12.50 8.62 2.94
N THR A 207 12.94 8.07 4.07
CA THR A 207 14.34 7.74 4.30
C THR A 207 14.52 6.24 4.12
N PRO A 208 15.34 5.77 3.17
CA PRO A 208 15.64 4.36 3.01
C PRO A 208 16.23 3.77 4.29
N GLY A 209 15.79 2.57 4.67
CA GLY A 209 16.26 1.88 5.86
C GLY A 209 15.67 2.39 7.18
N ALA A 210 14.64 3.23 7.15
CA ALA A 210 13.88 3.60 8.34
C ALA A 210 13.27 2.36 9.01
N LYS A 211 13.26 2.34 10.33
CA LYS A 211 12.71 1.21 11.09
C LYS A 211 11.19 1.25 11.06
N THR A 212 10.64 0.31 10.35
CA THR A 212 9.20 0.01 10.31
C THR A 212 9.01 -1.47 10.63
N MET A 213 7.86 -1.83 11.13
CA MET A 213 7.53 -3.22 11.45
C MET A 213 6.09 -3.51 11.03
N LEU A 214 5.91 -4.63 10.34
CA LEU A 214 4.60 -5.23 10.16
C LEU A 214 4.42 -6.30 11.22
N ALA A 215 3.65 -5.99 12.26
CA ALA A 215 3.39 -6.90 13.36
C ALA A 215 2.20 -7.81 13.04
N TYR A 216 2.27 -9.07 13.42
CA TYR A 216 1.19 -10.04 13.25
C TYR A 216 0.66 -10.48 14.61
N GLY A 217 -0.64 -10.31 14.82
CA GLY A 217 -1.32 -10.82 16.01
C GLY A 217 -1.67 -12.30 15.86
N ALA A 218 -1.84 -13.00 16.98
CA ALA A 218 -2.28 -14.39 16.98
C ALA A 218 -3.71 -14.54 16.43
N CYS A 219 -3.91 -15.55 15.58
CA CYS A 219 -5.20 -15.89 14.99
C CYS A 219 -5.88 -16.97 15.84
N PRO A 220 -7.16 -16.80 16.24
CA PRO A 220 -7.92 -17.85 16.90
C PRO A 220 -8.26 -18.94 15.89
N VAL A 221 -7.96 -20.18 16.22
CA VAL A 221 -8.26 -21.38 15.43
C VAL A 221 -9.04 -22.36 16.27
N ILE A 222 -10.10 -22.89 15.71
CA ILE A 222 -10.85 -24.02 16.29
C ILE A 222 -10.55 -25.25 15.45
N SER A 223 -10.00 -26.27 16.09
CA SER A 223 -9.74 -27.54 15.42
C SER A 223 -11.01 -28.39 15.38
N GLU A 224 -11.23 -29.12 14.29
CA GLU A 224 -12.35 -30.11 14.21
C GLU A 224 -12.19 -31.25 15.22
N THR A 225 -10.95 -31.54 15.61
CA THR A 225 -10.62 -32.65 16.52
C THR A 225 -10.67 -32.24 17.99
N ASN A 226 -10.43 -30.96 18.29
CA ASN A 226 -10.46 -30.40 19.62
C ASN A 226 -11.27 -29.09 19.60
N PRO A 227 -12.43 -29.00 20.28
CA PRO A 227 -13.28 -27.81 20.28
C PRO A 227 -12.67 -26.62 21.03
N GLU A 228 -11.48 -26.76 21.60
CA GLU A 228 -10.79 -25.65 22.26
C GLU A 228 -10.28 -24.63 21.25
N ILE A 229 -10.37 -23.36 21.63
CA ILE A 229 -9.82 -22.26 20.83
C ILE A 229 -8.31 -22.19 21.08
N VAL A 230 -7.54 -22.41 20.04
CA VAL A 230 -6.08 -22.29 20.08
C VAL A 230 -5.66 -21.02 19.35
N PHE A 231 -4.74 -20.26 19.92
CA PHE A 231 -4.17 -19.07 19.29
C PHE A 231 -2.88 -19.46 18.57
N VAL A 232 -2.88 -19.29 17.25
CA VAL A 232 -1.74 -19.59 16.39
C VAL A 232 -1.08 -18.28 15.95
N GLU A 233 0.21 -18.17 16.20
CA GLU A 233 1.03 -17.05 15.73
C GLU A 233 1.56 -17.33 14.32
N GLY A 234 1.41 -16.35 13.43
CA GLY A 234 1.90 -16.46 12.06
C GLY A 234 1.40 -15.35 11.17
N SER A 235 2.16 -15.05 10.13
CA SER A 235 1.77 -14.07 9.12
C SER A 235 0.61 -14.58 8.25
N ARG A 236 0.54 -15.89 8.06
CA ARG A 236 -0.49 -16.60 7.30
C ARG A 236 -0.86 -17.87 8.03
N VAL A 237 -2.12 -18.00 8.39
CA VAL A 237 -2.64 -19.18 9.08
C VAL A 237 -3.71 -19.82 8.20
N PRO A 238 -3.33 -20.83 7.38
CA PRO A 238 -4.27 -21.54 6.52
C PRO A 238 -5.13 -22.49 7.33
N MET A 239 -6.41 -22.52 7.03
CA MET A 239 -7.41 -23.43 7.60
C MET A 239 -8.28 -24.01 6.51
N SER A 240 -8.78 -25.23 6.70
CA SER A 240 -9.78 -25.81 5.82
C SER A 240 -10.75 -26.69 6.60
N TRP A 241 -12.00 -26.66 6.22
CA TRP A 241 -13.04 -27.51 6.80
C TRP A 241 -14.07 -27.94 5.76
N ILE A 242 -14.87 -28.95 6.08
CA ILE A 242 -15.95 -29.42 5.23
C ILE A 242 -17.25 -28.75 5.67
N GLN A 243 -17.82 -27.95 4.81
CA GLN A 243 -19.16 -27.41 4.99
C GLN A 243 -20.19 -28.47 4.56
N ARG A 244 -21.02 -28.93 5.50
CA ARG A 244 -21.99 -29.99 5.28
C ARG A 244 -23.38 -29.49 4.86
N SER A 245 -23.64 -28.19 4.99
CA SER A 245 -24.91 -27.56 4.60
C SER A 245 -24.78 -26.87 3.25
N ASN A 246 -25.92 -26.55 2.64
CA ASN A 246 -26.05 -26.00 1.29
C ASN A 246 -25.28 -24.65 1.06
N PRO A 247 -24.37 -24.62 0.09
CA PRO A 247 -23.86 -25.72 -0.70
C PRO A 247 -22.85 -26.59 0.08
N MET A 248 -22.88 -27.91 -0.16
CA MET A 248 -21.89 -28.82 0.39
C MET A 248 -20.56 -28.63 -0.34
N GLY A 249 -19.48 -28.38 0.40
CA GLY A 249 -18.18 -28.09 -0.20
C GLY A 249 -17.04 -28.10 0.80
N ARG A 250 -15.82 -27.94 0.29
CA ARG A 250 -14.63 -27.68 1.08
C ARG A 250 -14.41 -26.18 1.14
N VAL A 251 -14.34 -25.63 2.33
CA VAL A 251 -13.96 -24.23 2.56
C VAL A 251 -12.48 -24.18 2.89
N VAL A 252 -11.79 -23.25 2.23
CA VAL A 252 -10.40 -22.91 2.48
C VAL A 252 -10.34 -21.45 2.89
N GLN A 253 -9.65 -21.16 3.97
CA GLN A 253 -9.47 -19.82 4.52
C GLN A 253 -8.01 -19.60 4.87
N ILE A 254 -7.50 -18.39 4.63
CA ILE A 254 -6.24 -17.95 5.19
C ILE A 254 -6.54 -16.79 6.12
N SER A 255 -6.11 -16.91 7.37
CA SER A 255 -6.28 -15.86 8.36
C SER A 255 -4.97 -15.14 8.63
N SER A 256 -5.03 -13.83 8.76
CA SER A 256 -3.91 -12.97 9.13
C SER A 256 -4.39 -11.84 10.03
N ARG A 257 -3.51 -11.36 10.93
CA ARG A 257 -3.81 -10.18 11.78
C ARG A 257 -2.67 -9.17 11.68
N PRO A 258 -2.48 -8.56 10.50
CA PRO A 258 -1.42 -7.58 10.29
C PRO A 258 -1.72 -6.25 10.97
N LEU A 259 -0.66 -5.57 11.43
CA LEU A 259 -0.70 -4.19 11.90
C LEU A 259 0.62 -3.50 11.56
N PRO A 260 0.63 -2.53 10.64
CA PRO A 260 1.81 -1.74 10.36
C PRO A 260 2.12 -0.81 11.54
N ILE A 261 3.38 -0.78 11.97
CA ILE A 261 3.87 0.06 13.05
C ILE A 261 5.05 0.89 12.55
N ILE A 262 4.89 2.19 12.55
CA ILE A 262 5.96 3.13 12.22
C ILE A 262 6.73 3.43 13.51
N GLN A 263 7.95 2.89 13.63
CA GLN A 263 8.79 3.08 14.82
C GLN A 263 9.52 4.43 14.84
N GLN A 264 9.82 4.96 13.64
CA GLN A 264 10.57 6.21 13.47
C GLN A 264 9.70 7.22 12.70
N ILE A 265 8.91 7.98 13.44
CA ILE A 265 7.93 8.91 12.86
C ILE A 265 8.57 10.02 12.02
N HIS A 266 9.76 10.51 12.41
CA HIS A 266 10.47 11.58 11.70
C HIS A 266 11.28 11.10 10.47
N ALA A 267 11.30 9.79 10.21
CA ALA A 267 11.93 9.24 9.01
C ALA A 267 11.05 9.38 7.76
N PHE A 268 9.80 9.78 7.93
CA PHE A 268 8.80 9.99 6.90
C PHE A 268 8.17 11.36 7.06
N HIS A 269 7.86 12.03 5.94
CA HIS A 269 7.16 13.30 5.98
C HIS A 269 6.18 13.43 4.81
N VAL A 270 4.93 13.71 5.11
CA VAL A 270 3.86 13.88 4.13
C VAL A 270 3.71 15.35 3.79
N ILE A 271 3.60 15.66 2.51
CA ILE A 271 3.28 17.01 2.03
C ILE A 271 1.94 16.96 1.30
N ASN A 272 0.98 17.77 1.73
CA ASN A 272 -0.25 18.04 1.00
C ASN A 272 0.06 19.07 -0.09
N ALA A 273 0.45 18.60 -1.26
CA ALA A 273 1.10 19.41 -2.29
C ALA A 273 0.10 20.06 -3.28
N THR A 274 -0.97 19.35 -3.63
CA THR A 274 -1.99 19.80 -4.59
C THR A 274 -3.39 19.76 -3.96
N GLY A 275 -4.40 20.15 -4.72
CA GLY A 275 -5.79 20.16 -4.26
C GLY A 275 -6.15 21.46 -3.55
N SER A 276 -6.84 22.32 -4.25
CA SER A 276 -7.47 23.57 -3.73
C SER A 276 -8.81 23.27 -3.08
#